data_1b921ce40d7c45658380234d0d29331d
#
_entry.id   1b921ce40d7c45658380234d0d29331d
#
_cell.length_a   1.000
_cell.length_b   1.000
_cell.length_c   1.000
_cell.angle_alpha   90.00
_cell.angle_beta   90.00
_cell.angle_gamma   90.00
#
_symmetry.space_group_name_H-M   'P 1'
#
loop_
_entity.id
_entity.type
_entity.pdbx_description
1 polymer ?
#
loop_
_entity_poly.entity_id
_entity_poly.type
_entity_poly.pdbx_seq_one_letter_code
_entity_poly.pdbx_strand_id
1 'polypeptide(L)'
;MGQLVAIVGRPNVGKSTLFNRLTETRTAIVDDTAGTTRDRQYGKVDWCGREFSIVDTGGWVVNSEDIFEGEINKQVALAIEQADEILFVVDAMNGVTDLDDHVAEILRKSKKPVLLVANKVDSNEWLYNVPEFYSLGLGDPYPVSAVSGYGSGDLLDEIVKNLPEKEENEEETLDEIPKFAIVGRPNAGKSSLINAFIGEDRNIVTDIAGTTRDSIYTRYNKYGFDFYLVDTAGIRKKTKVNEDIEYYSVIRSIRAIEASDVCILMIDGTRGIEGQDSNIFSLIQKNKKGLVVCVNKWDLVEDKSQTAIKHYEAAIRERFAPFTDFPIIFTSALTKQRIFKVLETAVEVYQNRTRTVPTSQLNTVMQEVIAAYPPPANKGKYVKIKYITMLKGSPVPTFIFFCNLPQWVKEPYRRYLENKIRENWDFSGTPVNIFMREK
;
A
#
# COMPACT_ATOMS: atom_id res chain seq x y z
N MET A 1 3.08 9.77 8.70
CA MET A 1 2.29 8.57 8.30
C MET A 1 1.34 8.90 7.19
N GLY A 2 1.02 7.92 6.31
CA GLY A 2 -0.10 8.05 5.38
C GLY A 2 -1.42 8.17 6.14
N GLN A 3 -2.26 9.14 5.77
CA GLN A 3 -3.59 9.33 6.34
C GLN A 3 -4.55 8.34 5.66
N LEU A 4 -5.38 7.66 6.44
CA LEU A 4 -6.28 6.61 5.95
C LEU A 4 -7.74 6.98 6.19
N VAL A 5 -8.51 6.99 5.11
CA VAL A 5 -9.97 7.22 5.11
C VAL A 5 -10.67 5.89 4.82
N ALA A 6 -11.61 5.47 5.67
CA ALA A 6 -12.36 4.23 5.46
C ALA A 6 -13.80 4.52 5.05
N ILE A 7 -14.27 3.83 4.01
CA ILE A 7 -15.67 3.88 3.58
C ILE A 7 -16.45 2.74 4.26
N VAL A 8 -17.47 3.08 5.04
CA VAL A 8 -18.36 2.13 5.70
C VAL A 8 -19.83 2.38 5.33
N GLY A 9 -20.68 1.42 5.54
CA GLY A 9 -22.10 1.50 5.28
C GLY A 9 -22.67 0.15 4.86
N ARG A 10 -24.00 0.02 4.86
CA ARG A 10 -24.69 -1.21 4.46
C ARG A 10 -24.40 -1.58 3.00
N PRO A 11 -24.67 -2.81 2.58
CA PRO A 11 -24.54 -3.22 1.17
C PRO A 11 -25.39 -2.38 0.22
N ASN A 12 -24.95 -2.27 -1.02
CA ASN A 12 -25.65 -1.62 -2.13
C ASN A 12 -25.91 -0.11 -2.00
N VAL A 13 -25.33 0.58 -0.99
CA VAL A 13 -25.38 2.06 -0.90
C VAL A 13 -24.42 2.75 -1.89
N GLY A 14 -23.59 1.98 -2.61
CA GLY A 14 -22.69 2.50 -3.62
C GLY A 14 -21.27 2.81 -3.13
N LYS A 15 -20.79 2.17 -2.04
CA LYS A 15 -19.45 2.34 -1.50
C LYS A 15 -18.33 2.19 -2.54
N SER A 16 -18.35 1.09 -3.29
CA SER A 16 -17.33 0.80 -4.31
C SER A 16 -17.40 1.76 -5.49
N THR A 17 -18.60 2.26 -5.84
CA THR A 17 -18.76 3.29 -6.87
C THR A 17 -18.17 4.61 -6.39
N LEU A 18 -18.43 4.99 -5.13
CA LEU A 18 -17.85 6.19 -4.51
C LEU A 18 -16.33 6.07 -4.40
N PHE A 19 -15.84 4.92 -3.95
CA PHE A 19 -14.40 4.64 -3.91
C PHE A 19 -13.73 4.87 -5.27
N ASN A 20 -14.28 4.28 -6.34
CA ASN A 20 -13.75 4.47 -7.69
C ASN A 20 -13.79 5.94 -8.09
N ARG A 21 -14.91 6.65 -7.83
CA ARG A 21 -15.05 8.08 -8.14
C ARG A 21 -13.98 8.92 -7.44
N LEU A 22 -13.75 8.72 -6.15
CA LEU A 22 -12.77 9.49 -5.38
C LEU A 22 -11.33 9.18 -5.81
N THR A 23 -11.04 7.94 -6.19
CA THR A 23 -9.71 7.53 -6.65
C THR A 23 -9.41 7.91 -8.11
N GLU A 24 -10.42 8.11 -8.95
CA GLU A 24 -10.28 8.56 -10.34
C GLU A 24 -10.00 10.07 -10.49
N THR A 25 -10.25 10.88 -9.45
CA THR A 25 -9.97 12.32 -9.45
C THR A 25 -8.49 12.68 -9.47
N ARG A 26 -7.62 11.68 -9.61
CA ARG A 26 -6.18 11.84 -9.76
C ARG A 26 -5.87 12.65 -11.01
N THR A 27 -5.54 13.93 -10.85
CA THR A 27 -5.04 14.79 -11.91
C THR A 27 -3.74 14.18 -12.45
N ALA A 28 -3.84 13.59 -13.61
CA ALA A 28 -2.85 13.06 -14.52
C ALA A 28 -1.36 13.35 -14.18
N ILE A 29 -0.75 12.51 -13.34
CA ILE A 29 0.62 12.08 -13.56
C ILE A 29 0.55 10.57 -13.69
N VAL A 30 0.53 10.17 -14.92
CA VAL A 30 0.30 8.86 -15.49
C VAL A 30 1.12 7.77 -14.78
N ASP A 31 0.45 6.84 -14.15
CA ASP A 31 0.89 5.45 -14.10
C ASP A 31 -0.25 4.59 -14.69
N ASP A 32 -0.21 4.41 -16.00
CA ASP A 32 -1.00 3.42 -16.74
C ASP A 32 -0.47 1.99 -16.47
N THR A 33 -0.32 1.61 -15.23
CA THR A 33 -0.25 0.20 -14.88
C THR A 33 -1.66 -0.25 -14.55
N ALA A 34 -2.37 -0.69 -15.58
CA ALA A 34 -3.65 -1.37 -15.47
C ALA A 34 -3.51 -2.52 -14.44
N GLY A 35 -3.91 -2.25 -13.19
CA GLY A 35 -4.06 -3.26 -12.16
C GLY A 35 -5.20 -4.19 -12.54
N THR A 36 -4.97 -5.48 -12.41
CA THR A 36 -5.97 -6.53 -12.58
C THR A 36 -7.19 -6.23 -11.71
N THR A 37 -8.37 -6.60 -12.17
CA THR A 37 -9.73 -6.33 -11.64
C THR A 37 -9.98 -6.72 -10.17
N ARG A 38 -8.98 -7.14 -9.39
CA ARG A 38 -9.04 -7.53 -7.98
C ARG A 38 -8.60 -6.45 -6.98
N ASP A 39 -8.01 -5.34 -7.45
CA ASP A 39 -7.42 -4.28 -6.60
C ASP A 39 -8.36 -3.10 -6.30
N ARG A 40 -9.67 -3.32 -6.31
CA ARG A 40 -10.70 -2.26 -6.23
C ARG A 40 -10.98 -1.73 -4.81
N GLN A 41 -10.15 -2.01 -3.84
CA GLN A 41 -10.49 -1.76 -2.43
C GLN A 41 -9.53 -0.82 -1.69
N TYR A 42 -8.40 -0.48 -2.30
CA TYR A 42 -7.41 0.46 -1.78
C TYR A 42 -6.96 1.40 -2.90
N GLY A 43 -6.99 2.69 -2.62
CA GLY A 43 -6.54 3.73 -3.55
C GLY A 43 -5.87 4.87 -2.82
N LYS A 44 -5.05 5.62 -3.56
CA LYS A 44 -4.50 6.90 -3.12
C LYS A 44 -5.23 8.02 -3.81
N VAL A 45 -5.52 9.06 -3.06
CA VAL A 45 -6.15 10.30 -3.51
C VAL A 45 -5.18 11.43 -3.25
N ASP A 46 -4.98 12.28 -4.26
CA ASP A 46 -4.28 13.55 -4.13
C ASP A 46 -5.29 14.67 -4.40
N TRP A 47 -5.58 15.45 -3.38
CA TRP A 47 -6.51 16.57 -3.48
C TRP A 47 -5.93 17.81 -2.82
N CYS A 48 -5.89 18.91 -3.56
CA CYS A 48 -5.32 20.19 -3.13
C CYS A 48 -3.88 20.05 -2.56
N GLY A 49 -3.07 19.12 -3.12
CA GLY A 49 -1.69 18.87 -2.69
C GLY A 49 -1.56 18.03 -1.42
N ARG A 50 -2.68 17.48 -0.90
CA ARG A 50 -2.66 16.51 0.20
C ARG A 50 -2.94 15.11 -0.32
N GLU A 51 -2.01 14.20 -0.07
CA GLU A 51 -2.15 12.77 -0.39
C GLU A 51 -2.67 12.01 0.82
N PHE A 52 -3.73 11.22 0.62
CA PHE A 52 -4.26 10.29 1.60
C PHE A 52 -4.69 8.98 0.94
N SER A 53 -4.83 7.95 1.75
CA SER A 53 -5.27 6.63 1.30
C SER A 53 -6.74 6.43 1.62
N ILE A 54 -7.46 5.76 0.72
CA ILE A 54 -8.87 5.43 0.90
C ILE A 54 -9.08 3.92 0.77
N VAL A 55 -9.97 3.36 1.61
CA VAL A 55 -10.27 1.92 1.64
C VAL A 55 -11.77 1.70 1.60
N ASP A 56 -12.24 0.86 0.67
CA ASP A 56 -13.61 0.33 0.68
C ASP A 56 -13.71 -0.92 1.54
N THR A 57 -14.41 -0.80 2.67
CA THR A 57 -14.56 -1.92 3.61
C THR A 57 -15.55 -2.98 3.12
N GLY A 58 -16.46 -2.65 2.20
CA GLY A 58 -17.52 -3.55 1.75
C GLY A 58 -17.08 -4.61 0.74
N GLY A 59 -15.99 -4.40 0.03
CA GLY A 59 -15.50 -5.32 -1.00
C GLY A 59 -14.68 -6.51 -0.49
N TRP A 60 -14.43 -6.61 0.81
CA TRP A 60 -13.58 -7.65 1.44
C TRP A 60 -14.37 -8.87 1.90
N VAL A 61 -15.69 -8.81 1.86
CA VAL A 61 -16.57 -9.95 2.21
C VAL A 61 -16.90 -10.71 0.93
N VAL A 62 -16.30 -11.87 0.76
CA VAL A 62 -16.56 -12.78 -0.36
C VAL A 62 -17.56 -13.82 0.10
N ASN A 63 -18.76 -13.85 -0.55
CA ASN A 63 -19.72 -14.94 -0.56
C ASN A 63 -20.45 -15.28 0.76
N SER A 64 -21.32 -14.38 1.25
CA SER A 64 -22.52 -14.84 1.95
C SER A 64 -23.74 -14.07 1.44
N GLU A 65 -24.73 -14.76 0.91
CA GLU A 65 -26.02 -14.17 0.52
C GLU A 65 -26.81 -13.71 1.75
N ASP A 66 -26.44 -14.15 2.95
CA ASP A 66 -26.96 -13.71 4.24
C ASP A 66 -26.01 -12.70 4.89
N ILE A 67 -26.36 -11.42 4.78
CA ILE A 67 -25.60 -10.32 5.39
C ILE A 67 -25.98 -10.24 6.86
N PHE A 68 -25.18 -10.86 7.71
CA PHE A 68 -25.34 -10.77 9.15
C PHE A 68 -24.89 -9.37 9.63
N GLU A 69 -25.68 -8.75 10.53
CA GLU A 69 -25.29 -7.52 11.27
C GLU A 69 -23.89 -7.63 11.87
N GLY A 70 -23.48 -8.83 12.27
CA GLY A 70 -22.16 -9.10 12.81
C GLY A 70 -20.99 -8.77 11.86
N GLU A 71 -21.15 -8.89 10.54
CA GLU A 71 -20.10 -8.55 9.59
C GLU A 71 -19.96 -7.04 9.39
N ILE A 72 -21.11 -6.32 9.36
CA ILE A 72 -21.10 -4.85 9.29
C ILE A 72 -20.46 -4.28 10.55
N ASN A 73 -20.80 -4.81 11.73
CA ASN A 73 -20.21 -4.40 13.00
C ASN A 73 -18.69 -4.57 13.02
N LYS A 74 -18.18 -5.67 12.47
CA LYS A 74 -16.74 -5.92 12.35
C LYS A 74 -16.07 -4.91 11.43
N GLN A 75 -16.67 -4.60 10.27
CA GLN A 75 -16.14 -3.61 9.33
C GLN A 75 -16.08 -2.22 9.96
N VAL A 76 -17.14 -1.81 10.66
CA VAL A 76 -17.21 -0.53 11.35
C VAL A 76 -16.21 -0.46 12.50
N ALA A 77 -16.13 -1.51 13.33
CA ALA A 77 -15.18 -1.57 14.44
C ALA A 77 -13.72 -1.44 13.95
N LEU A 78 -13.40 -2.08 12.83
CA LEU A 78 -12.07 -2.01 12.23
C LEU A 78 -11.78 -0.63 11.63
N ALA A 79 -12.76 -0.02 10.95
CA ALA A 79 -12.64 1.35 10.46
C ALA A 79 -12.37 2.31 11.63
N ILE A 80 -13.08 2.17 12.75
CA ILE A 80 -12.87 2.97 13.96
C ILE A 80 -11.45 2.76 14.51
N GLU A 81 -10.95 1.54 14.55
CA GLU A 81 -9.59 1.26 15.07
C GLU A 81 -8.49 1.81 14.16
N GLN A 82 -8.64 1.66 12.85
CA GLN A 82 -7.55 1.83 11.90
C GLN A 82 -7.61 3.12 11.08
N ALA A 83 -8.78 3.69 10.81
CA ALA A 83 -8.89 4.89 9.98
C ALA A 83 -8.61 6.18 10.77
N ASP A 84 -8.17 7.23 10.09
CA ASP A 84 -8.05 8.58 10.63
C ASP A 84 -9.38 9.31 10.50
N GLU A 85 -10.15 8.99 9.45
CA GLU A 85 -11.49 9.50 9.17
C GLU A 85 -12.37 8.41 8.57
N ILE A 86 -13.68 8.48 8.81
CA ILE A 86 -14.65 7.49 8.33
C ILE A 86 -15.70 8.19 7.45
N LEU A 87 -15.90 7.68 6.24
CA LEU A 87 -17.03 8.04 5.39
C LEU A 87 -18.17 7.04 5.61
N PHE A 88 -19.21 7.46 6.30
CA PHE A 88 -20.41 6.65 6.47
C PHE A 88 -21.38 6.92 5.33
N VAL A 89 -21.52 5.95 4.44
CA VAL A 89 -22.30 6.08 3.20
C VAL A 89 -23.70 5.50 3.39
N VAL A 90 -24.71 6.31 3.12
CA VAL A 90 -26.13 5.97 3.13
C VAL A 90 -26.75 6.22 1.75
N ASP A 91 -27.94 5.69 1.50
CA ASP A 91 -28.60 5.71 0.20
C ASP A 91 -29.78 6.69 0.22
N ALA A 92 -29.67 7.83 -0.47
CA ALA A 92 -30.69 8.87 -0.52
C ALA A 92 -32.00 8.42 -1.20
N MET A 93 -31.96 7.35 -2.02
CA MET A 93 -33.16 6.81 -2.67
C MET A 93 -34.02 5.94 -1.72
N ASN A 94 -33.35 5.26 -0.75
CA ASN A 94 -34.02 4.32 0.15
C ASN A 94 -34.34 4.92 1.53
N GLY A 95 -33.82 6.11 1.84
CA GLY A 95 -33.94 6.73 3.16
C GLY A 95 -33.17 5.98 4.26
N VAL A 96 -33.45 6.32 5.51
CA VAL A 96 -32.84 5.71 6.69
C VAL A 96 -33.41 4.32 6.94
N THR A 97 -32.53 3.35 7.23
CA THR A 97 -32.90 1.97 7.57
C THR A 97 -32.38 1.62 8.97
N ASP A 98 -32.97 0.55 9.59
CA ASP A 98 -32.54 0.06 10.91
C ASP A 98 -31.05 -0.26 10.96
N LEU A 99 -30.48 -0.74 9.84
CA LEU A 99 -29.03 -0.99 9.72
C LEU A 99 -28.21 0.31 9.72
N ASP A 100 -28.72 1.37 9.09
CA ASP A 100 -28.06 2.67 9.09
C ASP A 100 -28.07 3.27 10.51
N ASP A 101 -29.19 3.17 11.23
CA ASP A 101 -29.31 3.59 12.64
C ASP A 101 -28.35 2.82 13.55
N HIS A 102 -28.27 1.51 13.37
CA HIS A 102 -27.36 0.66 14.15
C HIS A 102 -25.89 1.04 13.93
N VAL A 103 -25.47 1.22 12.68
CA VAL A 103 -24.10 1.67 12.35
C VAL A 103 -23.85 3.07 12.91
N ALA A 104 -24.80 4.00 12.78
CA ALA A 104 -24.70 5.34 13.32
C ALA A 104 -24.52 5.34 14.84
N GLU A 105 -25.20 4.45 15.57
CA GLU A 105 -25.05 4.31 17.02
C GLU A 105 -23.62 3.91 17.41
N ILE A 106 -23.00 2.98 16.67
CA ILE A 106 -21.60 2.56 16.90
C ILE A 106 -20.65 3.72 16.60
N LEU A 107 -20.87 4.43 15.48
CA LEU A 107 -20.03 5.54 15.06
C LEU A 107 -20.10 6.73 16.02
N ARG A 108 -21.29 7.07 16.54
CA ARG A 108 -21.47 8.12 17.56
C ARG A 108 -20.68 7.84 18.85
N LYS A 109 -20.55 6.56 19.23
CA LYS A 109 -19.75 6.15 20.41
C LYS A 109 -18.24 6.25 20.15
N SER A 110 -17.84 6.29 18.90
CA SER A 110 -16.44 6.44 18.54
C SER A 110 -16.00 7.90 18.68
N LYS A 111 -14.70 8.12 18.90
CA LYS A 111 -14.11 9.47 18.90
C LYS A 111 -13.51 9.87 17.55
N LYS A 112 -13.76 9.07 16.51
CA LYS A 112 -13.21 9.31 15.18
C LYS A 112 -14.03 10.35 14.44
N PRO A 113 -13.40 11.20 13.60
CA PRO A 113 -14.11 12.03 12.64
C PRO A 113 -14.94 11.13 11.71
N VAL A 114 -16.21 11.47 11.55
CA VAL A 114 -17.13 10.75 10.66
C VAL A 114 -17.80 11.77 9.76
N LEU A 115 -17.75 11.57 8.46
CA LEU A 115 -18.54 12.30 7.47
C LEU A 115 -19.70 11.43 7.02
N LEU A 116 -20.92 11.93 7.18
CA LEU A 116 -22.14 11.28 6.72
C LEU A 116 -22.36 11.61 5.23
N VAL A 117 -22.31 10.60 4.38
CA VAL A 117 -22.39 10.76 2.91
C VAL A 117 -23.70 10.19 2.38
N ALA A 118 -24.62 11.05 1.98
CA ALA A 118 -25.86 10.67 1.31
C ALA A 118 -25.60 10.45 -0.19
N ASN A 119 -25.41 9.21 -0.59
CA ASN A 119 -25.09 8.84 -1.97
C ASN A 119 -26.36 8.58 -2.80
N LYS A 120 -26.18 8.51 -4.14
CA LYS A 120 -27.21 8.34 -5.16
C LYS A 120 -28.13 9.56 -5.32
N VAL A 121 -27.61 10.76 -5.03
CA VAL A 121 -28.30 12.02 -5.31
C VAL A 121 -28.10 12.38 -6.78
N ASP A 122 -28.73 11.59 -7.68
CA ASP A 122 -28.54 11.71 -9.14
C ASP A 122 -29.45 12.80 -9.74
N SER A 123 -30.44 13.28 -8.99
CA SER A 123 -31.37 14.34 -9.37
C SER A 123 -31.74 15.22 -8.19
N ASN A 124 -32.32 16.40 -8.48
CA ASN A 124 -32.82 17.31 -7.45
C ASN A 124 -33.93 16.69 -6.58
N GLU A 125 -34.66 15.71 -7.09
CA GLU A 125 -35.69 15.00 -6.34
C GLU A 125 -35.09 14.29 -5.10
N TRP A 126 -33.97 13.59 -5.27
CA TRP A 126 -33.29 12.90 -4.17
C TRP A 126 -32.59 13.83 -3.20
N LEU A 127 -32.31 15.08 -3.60
CA LEU A 127 -31.74 16.08 -2.71
C LEU A 127 -32.72 16.45 -1.58
N TYR A 128 -34.05 16.38 -1.83
CA TYR A 128 -35.06 16.63 -0.81
C TYR A 128 -35.11 15.55 0.29
N ASN A 129 -34.57 14.36 0.04
CA ASN A 129 -34.52 13.28 1.02
C ASN A 129 -33.30 13.41 1.96
N VAL A 130 -32.29 14.17 1.58
CA VAL A 130 -31.04 14.31 2.37
C VAL A 130 -31.28 14.77 3.81
N PRO A 131 -32.21 15.70 4.13
CA PRO A 131 -32.49 16.10 5.50
C PRO A 131 -32.95 14.98 6.44
N GLU A 132 -33.50 13.87 5.93
CA GLU A 132 -33.90 12.71 6.75
C GLU A 132 -32.71 12.14 7.54
N PHE A 133 -31.51 12.19 6.95
CA PHE A 133 -30.30 11.61 7.54
C PHE A 133 -29.73 12.40 8.73
N TYR A 134 -30.25 13.62 9.02
CA TYR A 134 -29.93 14.29 10.29
C TYR A 134 -30.36 13.47 11.51
N SER A 135 -31.38 12.62 11.36
CA SER A 135 -31.85 11.70 12.41
C SER A 135 -30.75 10.77 12.92
N LEU A 136 -29.74 10.47 12.09
CA LEU A 136 -28.60 9.64 12.44
C LEU A 136 -27.64 10.31 13.44
N GLY A 137 -27.72 11.63 13.65
CA GLY A 137 -26.97 12.36 14.67
C GLY A 137 -25.44 12.35 14.44
N LEU A 138 -24.98 12.35 13.18
CA LEU A 138 -23.58 12.35 12.80
C LEU A 138 -23.13 13.66 12.11
N GLY A 139 -23.88 14.75 12.28
CA GLY A 139 -23.60 16.03 11.65
C GLY A 139 -24.31 16.20 10.31
N ASP A 140 -23.80 17.09 9.48
CA ASP A 140 -24.39 17.44 8.19
C ASP A 140 -24.20 16.30 7.18
N PRO A 141 -25.28 15.82 6.51
CA PRO A 141 -25.14 14.83 5.46
C PRO A 141 -24.66 15.49 4.14
N TYR A 142 -23.58 14.96 3.58
CA TYR A 142 -23.00 15.42 2.30
C TYR A 142 -23.71 14.73 1.13
N PRO A 143 -24.49 15.45 0.31
CA PRO A 143 -25.16 14.89 -0.85
C PRO A 143 -24.17 14.63 -1.97
N VAL A 144 -24.07 13.37 -2.43
CA VAL A 144 -23.19 13.00 -3.54
C VAL A 144 -23.90 12.07 -4.53
N SER A 145 -23.45 12.11 -5.78
CA SER A 145 -23.71 11.07 -6.74
C SER A 145 -22.40 10.46 -7.19
N ALA A 146 -22.10 9.28 -6.71
CA ALA A 146 -20.88 8.56 -7.10
C ALA A 146 -20.83 8.28 -8.61
N VAL A 147 -21.99 8.16 -9.27
CA VAL A 147 -22.09 7.90 -10.72
C VAL A 147 -21.80 9.16 -11.53
N SER A 148 -22.46 10.29 -11.23
CA SER A 148 -22.30 11.53 -11.98
C SER A 148 -21.11 12.38 -11.51
N GLY A 149 -20.64 12.18 -10.26
CA GLY A 149 -19.60 12.98 -9.63
C GLY A 149 -20.12 14.23 -8.92
N TYR A 150 -21.44 14.44 -8.87
CA TYR A 150 -22.04 15.55 -8.11
C TYR A 150 -21.62 15.49 -6.63
N GLY A 151 -21.23 16.62 -6.06
CA GLY A 151 -20.82 16.76 -4.65
C GLY A 151 -19.50 16.09 -4.26
N SER A 152 -18.82 15.38 -5.18
CA SER A 152 -17.57 14.68 -4.84
C SER A 152 -16.40 15.62 -4.54
N GLY A 153 -16.37 16.81 -5.15
CA GLY A 153 -15.36 17.84 -4.87
C GLY A 153 -15.53 18.41 -3.46
N ASP A 154 -16.76 18.79 -3.10
CA ASP A 154 -17.07 19.32 -1.77
C ASP A 154 -16.78 18.30 -0.66
N LEU A 155 -17.06 17.01 -0.93
CA LEU A 155 -16.71 15.91 -0.03
C LEU A 155 -15.19 15.78 0.14
N LEU A 156 -14.42 15.88 -0.94
CA LEU A 156 -12.95 15.82 -0.89
C LEU A 156 -12.35 17.02 -0.14
N ASP A 157 -12.92 18.21 -0.29
CA ASP A 157 -12.50 19.40 0.46
C ASP A 157 -12.69 19.18 1.96
N GLU A 158 -13.83 18.62 2.36
CA GLU A 158 -14.12 18.37 3.78
C GLU A 158 -13.26 17.25 4.36
N ILE A 159 -12.99 16.18 3.60
CA ILE A 159 -12.04 15.14 3.99
C ILE A 159 -10.67 15.77 4.29
N VAL A 160 -10.13 16.57 3.37
CA VAL A 160 -8.81 17.19 3.54
C VAL A 160 -8.76 18.13 4.74
N LYS A 161 -9.84 18.85 5.04
CA LYS A 161 -9.95 19.74 6.18
C LYS A 161 -9.94 19.00 7.53
N ASN A 162 -10.59 17.83 7.60
CA ASN A 162 -10.71 17.04 8.82
C ASN A 162 -9.47 16.16 9.10
N LEU A 163 -8.72 15.83 8.05
CA LEU A 163 -7.50 15.05 8.23
C LEU A 163 -6.45 15.86 9.02
N PRO A 164 -5.76 15.22 10.00
CA PRO A 164 -4.76 15.90 10.82
C PRO A 164 -3.66 16.51 9.97
N GLU A 165 -3.18 17.69 10.37
CA GLU A 165 -2.01 18.28 9.73
C GLU A 165 -0.78 17.38 9.91
N LYS A 166 0.08 17.32 8.88
CA LYS A 166 1.38 16.64 9.03
C LYS A 166 2.24 17.48 9.96
N GLU A 167 2.59 16.93 11.11
CA GLU A 167 3.59 17.54 11.99
C GLU A 167 4.98 17.38 11.34
N GLU A 168 5.52 18.46 10.80
CA GLU A 168 6.81 18.49 10.09
C GLU A 168 8.01 18.23 11.00
N ASN A 169 7.86 18.28 12.33
CA ASN A 169 8.98 18.34 13.27
C ASN A 169 9.45 16.98 13.84
N GLU A 170 8.69 15.89 13.67
CA GLU A 170 9.09 14.58 14.21
C GLU A 170 9.67 13.62 13.15
N GLU A 171 9.50 13.90 11.87
CA GLU A 171 9.99 13.03 10.78
C GLU A 171 11.51 13.14 10.57
N GLU A 172 12.15 14.29 10.86
CA GLU A 172 13.58 14.51 10.55
C GLU A 172 14.54 13.58 11.29
N THR A 173 14.22 13.13 12.51
CA THR A 173 15.09 12.21 13.28
C THR A 173 14.83 10.73 13.02
N LEU A 174 13.65 10.39 12.46
CA LEU A 174 13.28 9.01 12.10
C LEU A 174 13.68 8.66 10.67
N ASP A 175 14.01 9.62 9.82
CA ASP A 175 14.25 9.42 8.39
C ASP A 175 15.62 8.79 8.06
N GLU A 176 16.58 8.81 8.98
CA GLU A 176 17.90 8.21 8.79
C GLU A 176 17.94 6.70 9.08
N ILE A 177 16.96 6.18 9.86
CA ILE A 177 16.95 4.78 10.28
C ILE A 177 15.93 3.99 9.42
N PRO A 178 16.34 2.89 8.76
CA PRO A 178 15.47 2.07 7.92
C PRO A 178 14.21 1.60 8.65
N LYS A 179 13.06 1.60 7.97
CA LYS A 179 11.77 1.13 8.49
C LYS A 179 11.34 -0.12 7.72
N PHE A 180 11.23 -1.26 8.41
CA PHE A 180 10.88 -2.54 7.80
C PHE A 180 9.52 -3.02 8.28
N ALA A 181 8.64 -3.43 7.34
CA ALA A 181 7.37 -4.08 7.63
C ALA A 181 7.44 -5.57 7.30
N ILE A 182 6.94 -6.42 8.21
CA ILE A 182 6.75 -7.85 7.95
C ILE A 182 5.28 -8.07 7.65
N VAL A 183 4.98 -8.37 6.39
CA VAL A 183 3.62 -8.52 5.87
C VAL A 183 3.42 -9.91 5.25
N GLY A 184 2.19 -10.32 5.05
CA GLY A 184 1.85 -11.62 4.52
C GLY A 184 0.53 -12.11 5.10
N ARG A 185 -0.03 -13.16 4.51
CA ARG A 185 -1.30 -13.75 4.96
C ARG A 185 -1.25 -14.25 6.41
N PRO A 186 -2.40 -14.50 7.04
CA PRO A 186 -2.48 -15.17 8.33
C PRO A 186 -1.71 -16.51 8.31
N ASN A 187 -1.08 -16.85 9.42
CA ASN A 187 -0.33 -18.08 9.62
C ASN A 187 0.90 -18.32 8.69
N ALA A 188 1.34 -17.33 7.90
CA ALA A 188 2.62 -17.40 7.16
C ALA A 188 3.85 -17.41 8.09
N GLY A 189 3.68 -17.13 9.39
CA GLY A 189 4.75 -17.19 10.40
C GLY A 189 5.34 -15.84 10.77
N LYS A 190 4.65 -14.72 10.50
CA LYS A 190 5.11 -13.35 10.83
C LYS A 190 5.50 -13.19 12.30
N SER A 191 4.61 -13.60 13.22
CA SER A 191 4.87 -13.53 14.66
C SER A 191 6.07 -14.42 15.09
N SER A 192 6.21 -15.60 14.47
CA SER A 192 7.34 -16.49 14.73
C SER A 192 8.66 -15.88 14.26
N LEU A 193 8.67 -15.21 13.09
CA LEU A 193 9.86 -14.55 12.58
C LEU A 193 10.27 -13.38 13.47
N ILE A 194 9.33 -12.54 13.90
CA ILE A 194 9.59 -11.43 14.82
C ILE A 194 10.10 -11.94 16.14
N ASN A 195 9.49 -12.98 16.71
CA ASN A 195 9.96 -13.58 17.96
C ASN A 195 11.37 -14.18 17.81
N ALA A 196 11.68 -14.77 16.64
CA ALA A 196 13.01 -15.28 16.35
C ALA A 196 14.07 -14.17 16.27
N PHE A 197 13.72 -12.96 15.80
CA PHE A 197 14.61 -11.79 15.78
C PHE A 197 14.81 -11.21 17.16
N ILE A 198 13.74 -11.05 17.96
CA ILE A 198 13.78 -10.43 19.28
C ILE A 198 14.51 -11.34 20.28
N GLY A 199 14.38 -12.68 20.13
CA GLY A 199 14.95 -13.66 21.06
C GLY A 199 14.17 -13.71 22.39
N GLU A 200 14.75 -14.40 23.40
CA GLU A 200 14.15 -14.53 24.74
C GLU A 200 14.35 -13.29 25.63
N ASP A 201 15.30 -12.42 25.28
CA ASP A 201 15.58 -11.18 26.02
C ASP A 201 14.59 -10.07 25.64
N ARG A 202 13.49 -9.97 26.38
CA ARG A 202 12.43 -8.98 26.23
C ARG A 202 12.84 -7.53 26.48
N ASN A 203 14.07 -7.26 26.93
CA ASN A 203 14.50 -5.97 27.51
C ASN A 203 15.15 -4.99 26.52
N ILE A 204 15.17 -5.25 25.20
CA ILE A 204 15.91 -4.41 24.23
C ILE A 204 15.00 -3.93 23.08
N VAL A 205 13.74 -3.77 23.37
CA VAL A 205 12.80 -3.13 22.46
C VAL A 205 12.27 -1.91 23.21
N THR A 206 12.87 -0.76 22.97
CA THR A 206 12.33 0.50 23.47
C THR A 206 11.17 0.90 22.56
N ASP A 207 9.95 0.79 23.10
CA ASP A 207 8.84 1.54 22.56
C ASP A 207 9.20 3.03 22.74
N ILE A 208 9.21 3.81 21.66
CA ILE A 208 9.39 5.25 21.77
C ILE A 208 8.15 5.78 22.47
N ALA A 209 8.24 6.05 23.77
CA ALA A 209 7.19 6.66 24.56
C ALA A 209 7.14 8.15 24.22
N GLY A 210 6.12 8.60 23.53
CA GLY A 210 6.00 10.03 23.22
C GLY A 210 4.62 10.51 22.79
N THR A 211 3.82 9.68 22.12
CA THR A 211 2.47 10.07 21.73
C THR A 211 1.51 8.88 21.76
N THR A 212 0.27 9.11 22.15
CA THR A 212 -0.78 8.09 22.30
C THR A 212 -1.21 7.41 20.97
N ARG A 213 -0.56 7.74 19.86
CA ARG A 213 -0.72 7.15 18.51
C ARG A 213 0.48 6.31 18.03
N ASP A 214 1.65 6.32 18.73
CA ASP A 214 2.94 5.88 18.17
C ASP A 214 3.47 4.53 18.67
N SER A 215 2.64 3.59 19.04
CA SER A 215 3.08 2.21 19.27
C SER A 215 3.38 1.39 18.00
N ILE A 216 3.59 2.09 16.87
CA ILE A 216 3.74 1.43 15.55
C ILE A 216 5.19 1.05 15.25
N TYR A 217 6.16 1.81 15.78
CA TYR A 217 7.58 1.58 15.52
C TYR A 217 8.25 0.91 16.72
N THR A 218 8.96 -0.18 16.44
CA THR A 218 9.79 -0.88 17.43
C THR A 218 11.22 -0.89 16.94
N ARG A 219 12.14 -0.20 17.63
CA ARG A 219 13.56 -0.17 17.24
C ARG A 219 14.21 -1.51 17.52
N TYR A 220 14.91 -2.03 16.54
CA TYR A 220 15.77 -3.19 16.63
C TYR A 220 17.22 -2.75 16.46
N ASN A 221 18.02 -2.89 17.52
CA ASN A 221 19.45 -2.55 17.51
C ASN A 221 20.25 -3.70 18.11
N LYS A 222 20.53 -4.74 17.31
CA LYS A 222 21.29 -5.92 17.71
C LYS A 222 22.06 -6.50 16.53
N TYR A 223 23.12 -7.23 16.83
CA TYR A 223 23.94 -7.97 15.84
C TYR A 223 24.45 -7.11 14.68
N GLY A 224 24.66 -5.81 14.90
CA GLY A 224 25.10 -4.89 13.87
C GLY A 224 23.98 -4.33 12.97
N PHE A 225 22.73 -4.64 13.25
CA PHE A 225 21.56 -4.07 12.60
C PHE A 225 20.97 -2.96 13.43
N ASP A 226 20.55 -1.85 12.78
CA ASP A 226 19.78 -0.76 13.40
C ASP A 226 18.67 -0.33 12.46
N PHE A 227 17.41 -0.63 12.83
CA PHE A 227 16.21 -0.34 12.03
C PHE A 227 14.97 -0.32 12.91
N TYR A 228 13.87 0.20 12.37
CA TYR A 228 12.55 0.12 12.96
C TYR A 228 11.74 -1.02 12.34
N LEU A 229 11.13 -1.85 13.18
CA LEU A 229 10.05 -2.75 12.78
C LEU A 229 8.71 -2.03 12.91
N VAL A 230 7.92 -2.06 11.84
CA VAL A 230 6.59 -1.42 11.78
C VAL A 230 5.51 -2.40 12.21
N ASP A 231 4.53 -1.94 13.00
CA ASP A 231 3.35 -2.68 13.49
C ASP A 231 3.64 -3.99 14.25
N THR A 232 4.62 -3.97 15.14
CA THR A 232 4.88 -5.13 16.02
C THR A 232 3.83 -5.31 17.11
N ALA A 233 3.13 -4.23 17.51
CA ALA A 233 2.08 -4.26 18.55
C ALA A 233 0.89 -5.12 18.13
N GLY A 234 0.47 -5.05 16.86
CA GLY A 234 -0.57 -5.90 16.29
C GLY A 234 -0.22 -7.38 16.28
N ILE A 235 1.05 -7.69 16.19
CA ILE A 235 1.56 -9.08 16.19
C ILE A 235 1.67 -9.62 17.62
N ARG A 236 2.00 -8.78 18.61
CA ARG A 236 2.13 -9.17 20.03
C ARG A 236 0.78 -9.40 20.73
N LYS A 237 -0.27 -8.63 20.40
CA LYS A 237 -1.60 -8.74 21.03
C LYS A 237 -2.40 -9.99 20.62
N LYS A 238 -1.95 -10.77 19.64
CA LYS A 238 -2.64 -11.96 19.10
C LYS A 238 -2.76 -13.16 20.03
N THR A 239 -2.31 -13.10 21.27
CA THR A 239 -2.41 -14.24 22.21
C THR A 239 -3.83 -14.47 22.76
N LYS A 240 -4.83 -13.65 22.46
CA LYS A 240 -6.16 -13.73 23.08
C LYS A 240 -7.40 -13.62 22.20
N VAL A 241 -7.31 -13.46 20.89
CA VAL A 241 -8.51 -13.36 20.03
C VAL A 241 -8.43 -14.38 18.90
N ASN A 242 -9.21 -15.45 19.03
CA ASN A 242 -9.53 -16.41 17.99
C ASN A 242 -10.55 -15.81 17.01
N GLU A 243 -10.40 -16.16 15.73
CA GLU A 243 -11.46 -16.27 14.72
C GLU A 243 -11.96 -15.01 13.99
N ASP A 244 -11.22 -14.02 13.56
CA ASP A 244 -11.64 -13.15 12.44
C ASP A 244 -10.44 -12.48 11.77
N ILE A 245 -9.51 -13.34 11.35
CA ILE A 245 -8.08 -12.98 11.18
C ILE A 245 -7.79 -12.33 9.83
N GLU A 246 -8.62 -12.57 8.78
CA GLU A 246 -8.24 -12.19 7.42
C GLU A 246 -8.36 -10.69 7.15
N TYR A 247 -9.46 -10.10 7.52
CA TYR A 247 -9.75 -8.71 7.24
C TYR A 247 -8.89 -7.74 8.07
N TYR A 248 -8.75 -8.00 9.39
CA TYR A 248 -7.83 -7.25 10.26
C TYR A 248 -6.38 -7.27 9.76
N SER A 249 -5.99 -8.37 9.12
CA SER A 249 -4.64 -8.54 8.58
C SER A 249 -4.35 -7.60 7.43
N VAL A 250 -5.35 -7.27 6.59
CA VAL A 250 -5.12 -6.49 5.36
C VAL A 250 -4.99 -5.00 5.64
N ILE A 251 -5.89 -4.38 6.41
CA ILE A 251 -5.78 -2.94 6.71
C ILE A 251 -4.52 -2.64 7.53
N ARG A 252 -4.18 -3.51 8.49
CA ARG A 252 -2.89 -3.41 9.19
C ARG A 252 -1.70 -3.55 8.25
N SER A 253 -1.78 -4.47 7.28
CA SER A 253 -0.75 -4.60 6.27
C SER A 253 -0.62 -3.33 5.42
N ILE A 254 -1.72 -2.67 5.08
CA ILE A 254 -1.70 -1.39 4.35
C ILE A 254 -0.94 -0.34 5.16
N ARG A 255 -1.30 -0.13 6.43
CA ARG A 255 -0.61 0.85 7.28
C ARG A 255 0.87 0.52 7.49
N ALA A 256 1.19 -0.75 7.73
CA ALA A 256 2.57 -1.19 7.86
C ALA A 256 3.36 -0.96 6.57
N ILE A 257 2.77 -1.26 5.40
CA ILE A 257 3.38 -1.00 4.10
C ILE A 257 3.61 0.50 3.91
N GLU A 258 2.61 1.35 4.15
CA GLU A 258 2.74 2.80 3.99
C GLU A 258 3.83 3.41 4.87
N ALA A 259 3.93 2.94 6.11
CA ALA A 259 4.88 3.46 7.10
C ALA A 259 6.30 2.90 6.96
N SER A 260 6.55 1.92 6.07
CA SER A 260 7.84 1.28 5.88
C SER A 260 8.60 1.77 4.65
N ASP A 261 9.90 1.49 4.60
CA ASP A 261 10.76 1.67 3.42
C ASP A 261 10.87 0.37 2.64
N VAL A 262 10.98 -0.76 3.35
CA VAL A 262 11.11 -2.09 2.78
C VAL A 262 10.09 -3.02 3.43
N CYS A 263 9.40 -3.80 2.60
CA CYS A 263 8.46 -4.82 3.03
C CYS A 263 9.09 -6.22 2.88
N ILE A 264 9.02 -7.00 3.95
CA ILE A 264 9.35 -8.43 3.96
C ILE A 264 8.03 -9.19 3.78
N LEU A 265 7.76 -9.64 2.55
CA LEU A 265 6.56 -10.40 2.23
C LEU A 265 6.77 -11.87 2.58
N MET A 266 6.06 -12.34 3.60
CA MET A 266 6.14 -13.73 4.05
C MET A 266 5.16 -14.62 3.31
N ILE A 267 5.67 -15.68 2.69
CA ILE A 267 4.92 -16.73 2.00
C ILE A 267 5.09 -18.04 2.78
N ASP A 268 4.02 -18.83 2.92
CA ASP A 268 4.08 -20.16 3.49
C ASP A 268 4.58 -21.16 2.44
N GLY A 269 5.79 -21.68 2.61
CA GLY A 269 6.44 -22.60 1.67
C GLY A 269 5.68 -23.91 1.48
N THR A 270 4.85 -24.32 2.44
CA THR A 270 4.07 -25.57 2.34
C THR A 270 2.81 -25.42 1.48
N ARG A 271 2.31 -24.19 1.31
CA ARG A 271 1.08 -23.90 0.55
C ARG A 271 1.33 -23.22 -0.79
N GLY A 272 2.52 -22.64 -0.96
CA GLY A 272 2.83 -21.83 -2.14
C GLY A 272 2.15 -20.46 -2.12
N ILE A 273 2.07 -19.83 -3.30
CA ILE A 273 1.50 -18.49 -3.46
C ILE A 273 -0.02 -18.61 -3.61
N GLU A 274 -0.75 -17.88 -2.79
CA GLU A 274 -2.20 -17.75 -2.87
C GLU A 274 -2.62 -16.35 -3.35
N GLY A 275 -3.93 -16.17 -3.61
CA GLY A 275 -4.46 -14.90 -4.08
C GLY A 275 -4.19 -13.73 -3.12
N GLN A 276 -4.22 -13.99 -1.83
CA GLN A 276 -3.96 -13.00 -0.78
C GLN A 276 -2.50 -12.50 -0.79
N ASP A 277 -1.53 -13.38 -1.09
CA ASP A 277 -0.12 -12.97 -1.23
C ASP A 277 0.06 -12.02 -2.43
N SER A 278 -0.66 -12.28 -3.53
CA SER A 278 -0.67 -11.41 -4.71
C SER A 278 -1.29 -10.05 -4.41
N ASN A 279 -2.36 -9.99 -3.60
CA ASN A 279 -2.97 -8.72 -3.18
C ASN A 279 -2.01 -7.89 -2.32
N ILE A 280 -1.33 -8.50 -1.36
CA ILE A 280 -0.33 -7.81 -0.52
C ILE A 280 0.85 -7.32 -1.38
N PHE A 281 1.32 -8.16 -2.32
CA PHE A 281 2.35 -7.76 -3.27
C PHE A 281 1.93 -6.54 -4.10
N SER A 282 0.70 -6.52 -4.64
CA SER A 282 0.16 -5.38 -5.37
C SER A 282 0.12 -4.11 -4.51
N LEU A 283 -0.24 -4.23 -3.22
CA LEU A 283 -0.20 -3.09 -2.28
C LEU A 283 1.21 -2.56 -2.07
N ILE A 284 2.21 -3.44 -1.95
CA ILE A 284 3.63 -3.06 -1.83
C ILE A 284 4.07 -2.29 -3.07
N GLN A 285 3.71 -2.78 -4.27
CA GLN A 285 4.03 -2.13 -5.54
C GLN A 285 3.35 -0.76 -5.69
N LYS A 286 2.04 -0.67 -5.41
CA LYS A 286 1.29 0.60 -5.45
C LYS A 286 1.90 1.66 -4.53
N ASN A 287 2.42 1.23 -3.38
CA ASN A 287 3.11 2.11 -2.43
C ASN A 287 4.60 2.30 -2.75
N LYS A 288 5.10 1.72 -3.86
CA LYS A 288 6.49 1.86 -4.34
C LYS A 288 7.52 1.57 -3.24
N LYS A 289 7.27 0.53 -2.43
CA LYS A 289 8.16 0.11 -1.34
C LYS A 289 9.20 -0.89 -1.82
N GLY A 290 10.33 -0.97 -1.12
CA GLY A 290 11.29 -2.05 -1.30
C GLY A 290 10.65 -3.40 -0.95
N LEU A 291 11.08 -4.49 -1.58
CA LEU A 291 10.53 -5.82 -1.41
C LEU A 291 11.61 -6.87 -1.20
N VAL A 292 11.43 -7.66 -0.15
CA VAL A 292 12.10 -8.96 0.05
C VAL A 292 11.02 -10.02 0.18
N VAL A 293 11.07 -11.08 -0.62
CA VAL A 293 10.18 -12.22 -0.48
C VAL A 293 10.82 -13.26 0.44
N CYS A 294 10.12 -13.62 1.50
CA CYS A 294 10.56 -14.58 2.50
C CYS A 294 9.66 -15.84 2.46
N VAL A 295 10.17 -16.92 1.89
CA VAL A 295 9.48 -18.21 1.87
C VAL A 295 9.79 -18.93 3.17
N ASN A 296 8.82 -18.89 4.10
CA ASN A 296 8.94 -19.46 5.43
C ASN A 296 8.41 -20.91 5.51
N LYS A 297 8.68 -21.57 6.62
CA LYS A 297 8.36 -23.00 6.87
C LYS A 297 9.06 -23.94 5.89
N TRP A 298 10.23 -23.55 5.42
CA TRP A 298 11.01 -24.35 4.47
C TRP A 298 11.49 -25.68 5.08
N ASP A 299 11.54 -25.76 6.41
CA ASP A 299 11.81 -26.98 7.17
C ASP A 299 10.76 -28.08 6.91
N LEU A 300 9.51 -27.71 6.63
CA LEU A 300 8.38 -28.60 6.40
C LEU A 300 8.20 -29.02 4.93
N VAL A 301 8.94 -28.40 4.01
CA VAL A 301 8.90 -28.75 2.58
C VAL A 301 9.73 -30.01 2.36
N GLU A 302 9.15 -31.01 1.68
CA GLU A 302 9.78 -32.33 1.47
C GLU A 302 10.97 -32.26 0.51
N ASP A 303 10.77 -31.66 -0.68
CA ASP A 303 11.84 -31.54 -1.68
C ASP A 303 12.55 -30.20 -1.53
N LYS A 304 13.80 -30.26 -1.07
CA LYS A 304 14.71 -29.11 -0.89
C LYS A 304 15.83 -29.07 -1.92
N SER A 305 15.69 -29.83 -3.01
CA SER A 305 16.68 -29.85 -4.08
C SER A 305 16.84 -28.45 -4.70
N GLN A 306 18.01 -28.21 -5.29
CA GLN A 306 18.24 -26.95 -6.01
C GLN A 306 17.26 -26.75 -7.18
N THR A 307 16.79 -27.83 -7.77
CA THR A 307 15.79 -27.80 -8.84
C THR A 307 14.44 -27.36 -8.30
N ALA A 308 13.99 -27.90 -7.16
CA ALA A 308 12.76 -27.49 -6.50
C ALA A 308 12.79 -26.00 -6.10
N ILE A 309 13.92 -25.53 -5.55
CA ILE A 309 14.12 -24.12 -5.22
C ILE A 309 13.96 -23.23 -6.45
N LYS A 310 14.63 -23.56 -7.56
CA LYS A 310 14.54 -22.80 -8.81
C LYS A 310 13.12 -22.78 -9.39
N HIS A 311 12.41 -23.91 -9.33
CA HIS A 311 11.01 -23.97 -9.76
C HIS A 311 10.11 -23.09 -8.90
N TYR A 312 10.33 -23.09 -7.58
CA TYR A 312 9.58 -22.27 -6.64
C TYR A 312 9.84 -20.76 -6.89
N GLU A 313 11.11 -20.39 -7.08
CA GLU A 313 11.48 -19.01 -7.44
C GLU A 313 10.86 -18.57 -8.77
N ALA A 314 10.89 -19.43 -9.79
CA ALA A 314 10.29 -19.14 -11.09
C ALA A 314 8.78 -18.90 -10.97
N ALA A 315 8.07 -19.76 -10.22
CA ALA A 315 6.64 -19.61 -9.98
C ALA A 315 6.29 -18.31 -9.24
N ILE A 316 7.13 -17.90 -8.26
CA ILE A 316 6.97 -16.62 -7.55
C ILE A 316 7.13 -15.46 -8.54
N ARG A 317 8.20 -15.46 -9.35
CA ARG A 317 8.47 -14.39 -10.31
C ARG A 317 7.41 -14.28 -11.38
N GLU A 318 6.92 -15.41 -11.91
CA GLU A 318 5.83 -15.45 -12.88
C GLU A 318 4.54 -14.86 -12.30
N ARG A 319 4.20 -15.23 -11.05
CA ARG A 319 2.99 -14.74 -10.38
C ARG A 319 3.02 -13.26 -10.08
N PHE A 320 4.20 -12.71 -9.81
CA PHE A 320 4.40 -11.31 -9.43
C PHE A 320 4.83 -10.41 -10.60
N ALA A 321 4.87 -10.96 -11.83
CA ALA A 321 5.15 -10.15 -13.01
C ALA A 321 4.19 -8.94 -13.11
N PRO A 322 4.64 -7.76 -13.62
CA PRO A 322 5.90 -7.55 -14.34
C PRO A 322 7.12 -7.23 -13.47
N PHE A 323 6.97 -6.92 -12.16
CA PHE A 323 8.10 -6.68 -11.27
C PHE A 323 8.65 -8.01 -10.76
N THR A 324 9.79 -8.43 -11.27
CA THR A 324 10.41 -9.73 -10.98
C THR A 324 11.80 -9.62 -10.37
N ASP A 325 12.37 -8.41 -10.33
CA ASP A 325 13.70 -8.15 -9.80
C ASP A 325 13.65 -7.87 -8.29
N PHE A 326 13.46 -8.92 -7.51
CA PHE A 326 13.49 -8.88 -6.04
C PHE A 326 14.17 -10.14 -5.48
N PRO A 327 14.81 -10.04 -4.31
CA PRO A 327 15.42 -11.19 -3.63
C PRO A 327 14.35 -12.10 -3.02
N ILE A 328 14.62 -13.42 -3.08
CA ILE A 328 13.80 -14.47 -2.47
C ILE A 328 14.68 -15.26 -1.50
N ILE A 329 14.25 -15.34 -0.24
CA ILE A 329 14.97 -16.06 0.82
C ILE A 329 14.10 -17.19 1.35
N PHE A 330 14.63 -18.40 1.30
CA PHE A 330 14.00 -19.58 1.89
C PHE A 330 14.46 -19.74 3.34
N THR A 331 13.53 -19.72 4.29
CA THR A 331 13.82 -19.64 5.72
C THR A 331 12.90 -20.55 6.54
N SER A 332 13.29 -20.84 7.76
CA SER A 332 12.42 -21.36 8.80
C SER A 332 12.55 -20.49 10.06
N ALA A 333 11.48 -19.79 10.37
CA ALA A 333 11.40 -19.01 11.61
C ALA A 333 11.43 -19.90 12.86
N LEU A 334 10.93 -21.12 12.77
CA LEU A 334 10.89 -22.08 13.88
C LEU A 334 12.29 -22.60 14.21
N THR A 335 13.04 -23.05 13.20
CA THR A 335 14.40 -23.58 13.37
C THR A 335 15.48 -22.50 13.33
N LYS A 336 15.08 -21.24 13.17
CA LYS A 336 15.96 -20.05 13.03
C LYS A 336 16.90 -20.11 11.81
N GLN A 337 16.56 -20.93 10.79
CA GLN A 337 17.39 -21.09 9.60
C GLN A 337 17.29 -19.85 8.71
N ARG A 338 18.44 -19.23 8.39
CA ARG A 338 18.60 -18.07 7.49
C ARG A 338 17.79 -16.82 7.88
N ILE A 339 17.33 -16.69 9.13
CA ILE A 339 16.54 -15.52 9.55
C ILE A 339 17.35 -14.22 9.45
N PHE A 340 18.64 -14.23 9.83
CA PHE A 340 19.49 -13.05 9.71
C PHE A 340 19.77 -12.66 8.25
N LYS A 341 19.80 -13.64 7.32
CA LYS A 341 19.93 -13.33 5.88
C LYS A 341 18.74 -12.53 5.38
N VAL A 342 17.54 -12.71 5.94
CA VAL A 342 16.37 -11.89 5.60
C VAL A 342 16.61 -10.42 6.00
N LEU A 343 17.20 -10.17 7.18
CA LEU A 343 17.54 -8.82 7.64
C LEU A 343 18.66 -8.19 6.80
N GLU A 344 19.73 -8.93 6.54
CA GLU A 344 20.82 -8.46 5.66
C GLU A 344 20.28 -8.04 4.31
N THR A 345 19.45 -8.89 3.70
CA THR A 345 18.84 -8.61 2.40
C THR A 345 17.88 -7.42 2.44
N ALA A 346 17.13 -7.24 3.55
CA ALA A 346 16.28 -6.05 3.71
C ALA A 346 17.10 -4.76 3.79
N VAL A 347 18.27 -4.80 4.46
CA VAL A 347 19.22 -3.68 4.50
C VAL A 347 19.82 -3.42 3.12
N GLU A 348 20.21 -4.47 2.37
CA GLU A 348 20.70 -4.36 0.99
C GLU A 348 19.65 -3.68 0.09
N VAL A 349 18.38 -4.08 0.18
CA VAL A 349 17.27 -3.46 -0.58
C VAL A 349 17.06 -1.99 -0.17
N TYR A 350 17.18 -1.67 1.11
CA TYR A 350 17.13 -0.27 1.57
C TYR A 350 18.27 0.56 0.99
N GLN A 351 19.50 0.03 0.99
CA GLN A 351 20.65 0.68 0.37
C GLN A 351 20.48 0.88 -1.14
N ASN A 352 19.89 -0.11 -1.83
CA ASN A 352 19.54 0.02 -3.24
C ASN A 352 18.49 1.12 -3.45
N ARG A 353 17.53 1.25 -2.53
CA ARG A 353 16.48 2.27 -2.57
C ARG A 353 17.03 3.68 -2.39
N THR A 354 18.02 3.86 -1.53
CA THR A 354 18.65 5.15 -1.23
C THR A 354 19.88 5.45 -2.10
N ARG A 355 20.24 4.50 -2.97
CA ARG A 355 21.39 4.62 -3.88
C ARG A 355 21.27 5.82 -4.78
N THR A 356 22.35 6.57 -4.90
CA THR A 356 22.49 7.68 -5.85
C THR A 356 23.51 7.33 -6.93
N VAL A 357 23.16 7.61 -8.20
CA VAL A 357 24.05 7.42 -9.34
C VAL A 357 24.54 8.78 -9.80
N PRO A 358 25.88 9.01 -9.88
CA PRO A 358 26.42 10.27 -10.40
C PRO A 358 25.94 10.54 -11.83
N THR A 359 25.48 11.76 -12.08
CA THR A 359 24.91 12.16 -13.38
C THR A 359 25.90 11.95 -14.57
N SER A 360 27.18 12.16 -14.35
CA SER A 360 28.20 11.90 -15.37
C SER A 360 28.27 10.44 -15.77
N GLN A 361 28.35 9.54 -14.78
CA GLN A 361 28.39 8.10 -14.99
C GLN A 361 27.10 7.60 -15.65
N LEU A 362 25.95 8.10 -15.18
CA LEU A 362 24.65 7.76 -15.75
C LEU A 362 24.56 8.13 -17.23
N ASN A 363 25.01 9.33 -17.60
CA ASN A 363 24.97 9.75 -19.01
C ASN A 363 25.98 8.97 -19.87
N THR A 364 27.19 8.70 -19.38
CA THR A 364 28.18 7.91 -20.14
C THR A 364 27.59 6.55 -20.52
N VAL A 365 27.10 5.79 -19.55
CA VAL A 365 26.57 4.44 -19.80
C VAL A 365 25.29 4.48 -20.63
N MET A 366 24.33 5.32 -20.24
CA MET A 366 23.01 5.29 -20.87
C MET A 366 23.00 5.92 -22.26
N GLN A 367 23.92 6.83 -22.61
CA GLN A 367 24.04 7.33 -23.98
C GLN A 367 24.53 6.23 -24.93
N GLU A 368 25.45 5.37 -24.51
CA GLU A 368 25.86 4.19 -25.27
C GLU A 368 24.68 3.21 -25.49
N VAL A 369 23.90 2.94 -24.44
CA VAL A 369 22.68 2.10 -24.50
C VAL A 369 21.67 2.66 -25.49
N ILE A 370 21.42 3.98 -25.45
CA ILE A 370 20.46 4.66 -26.34
C ILE A 370 21.01 4.70 -27.79
N ALA A 371 22.31 4.87 -27.97
CA ALA A 371 22.93 4.84 -29.30
C ALA A 371 22.81 3.45 -29.93
N ALA A 372 22.99 2.39 -29.13
CA ALA A 372 22.86 1.01 -29.61
C ALA A 372 21.40 0.64 -29.98
N TYR A 373 20.42 1.14 -29.23
CA TYR A 373 19.01 0.91 -29.52
C TYR A 373 18.19 2.19 -29.26
N PRO A 374 18.07 3.06 -30.29
CA PRO A 374 17.37 4.34 -30.16
C PRO A 374 15.85 4.16 -30.03
N PRO A 375 15.14 5.14 -29.45
CA PRO A 375 13.69 5.11 -29.37
C PRO A 375 13.05 4.94 -30.75
N PRO A 376 12.04 4.08 -30.91
CA PRO A 376 11.35 3.89 -32.18
C PRO A 376 10.75 5.20 -32.71
N ALA A 377 10.92 5.45 -34.01
CA ALA A 377 10.28 6.59 -34.65
C ALA A 377 8.74 6.41 -34.66
N ASN A 378 8.02 7.49 -34.41
CA ASN A 378 6.56 7.48 -34.46
C ASN A 378 6.07 8.53 -35.47
N LYS A 379 5.25 8.12 -36.45
CA LYS A 379 4.73 8.99 -37.54
C LYS A 379 5.83 9.82 -38.21
N GLY A 380 7.02 9.22 -38.47
CA GLY A 380 8.15 9.88 -39.11
C GLY A 380 8.92 10.86 -38.22
N LYS A 381 8.57 11.00 -36.94
CA LYS A 381 9.30 11.84 -35.98
C LYS A 381 10.25 10.99 -35.12
N TYR A 382 11.48 11.47 -34.98
CA TYR A 382 12.53 10.81 -34.19
C TYR A 382 12.61 11.42 -32.80
N VAL A 383 12.56 10.56 -31.77
CA VAL A 383 12.81 10.97 -30.40
C VAL A 383 14.31 10.98 -30.15
N LYS A 384 14.83 12.11 -29.66
CA LYS A 384 16.24 12.24 -29.25
C LYS A 384 16.30 12.49 -27.73
N ILE A 385 16.85 11.53 -27.00
CA ILE A 385 17.17 11.68 -25.58
C ILE A 385 18.52 12.38 -25.49
N LYS A 386 18.56 13.53 -24.82
CA LYS A 386 19.74 14.41 -24.79
C LYS A 386 20.52 14.29 -23.48
N TYR A 387 19.81 14.05 -22.38
CA TYR A 387 20.39 14.11 -21.06
C TYR A 387 19.56 13.29 -20.07
N ILE A 388 20.23 12.72 -19.08
CA ILE A 388 19.59 11.89 -18.06
C ILE A 388 20.09 12.33 -16.69
N THR A 389 19.20 12.44 -15.73
CA THR A 389 19.55 12.73 -14.35
C THR A 389 18.75 11.86 -13.40
N MET A 390 19.30 11.60 -12.21
CA MET A 390 18.59 11.00 -11.12
C MET A 390 18.11 12.08 -10.17
N LEU A 391 16.84 12.03 -9.79
CA LEU A 391 16.22 12.96 -8.83
C LEU A 391 16.76 12.67 -7.42
N LYS A 392 17.42 13.64 -6.82
CA LYS A 392 17.92 13.53 -5.43
C LYS A 392 16.78 13.73 -4.44
N GLY A 393 16.86 13.04 -3.29
CA GLY A 393 15.87 13.15 -2.22
C GLY A 393 14.51 12.51 -2.52
N SER A 394 14.38 11.81 -3.65
CA SER A 394 13.18 11.04 -3.94
C SER A 394 13.16 9.75 -3.11
N PRO A 395 12.03 9.41 -2.46
CA PRO A 395 11.89 8.17 -1.69
C PRO A 395 11.97 6.90 -2.55
N VAL A 396 11.91 7.06 -3.88
CA VAL A 396 12.05 5.98 -4.86
C VAL A 396 13.09 6.41 -5.89
N PRO A 397 14.04 5.54 -6.29
CA PRO A 397 14.98 5.85 -7.38
C PRO A 397 14.24 6.33 -8.62
N THR A 398 14.46 7.58 -8.99
CA THR A 398 13.70 8.26 -10.04
C THR A 398 14.65 8.85 -11.06
N PHE A 399 14.56 8.39 -12.31
CA PHE A 399 15.38 8.84 -13.43
C PHE A 399 14.55 9.70 -14.37
N ILE A 400 15.09 10.86 -14.71
CA ILE A 400 14.48 11.81 -15.63
C ILE A 400 15.29 11.84 -16.92
N PHE A 401 14.66 11.47 -18.03
CA PHE A 401 15.20 11.49 -19.36
C PHE A 401 14.68 12.72 -20.10
N PHE A 402 15.56 13.64 -20.43
CA PHE A 402 15.22 14.84 -21.18
C PHE A 402 15.29 14.57 -22.69
N CYS A 403 14.19 14.73 -23.38
CA CYS A 403 14.06 14.46 -24.81
C CYS A 403 13.20 15.53 -25.50
N ASN A 404 13.22 15.52 -26.83
CA ASN A 404 12.46 16.48 -27.65
C ASN A 404 10.97 16.16 -27.76
N LEU A 405 10.55 14.91 -27.57
CA LEU A 405 9.16 14.43 -27.80
C LEU A 405 8.81 13.37 -26.73
N PRO A 406 8.65 13.74 -25.45
CA PRO A 406 8.46 12.80 -24.34
C PRO A 406 7.19 11.95 -24.49
N GLN A 407 6.12 12.51 -25.05
CA GLN A 407 4.83 11.84 -25.27
C GLN A 407 4.92 10.68 -26.29
N TRP A 408 6.01 10.56 -27.05
CA TRP A 408 6.18 9.52 -28.06
C TRP A 408 7.06 8.35 -27.57
N VAL A 409 7.62 8.44 -26.38
CA VAL A 409 8.34 7.34 -25.75
C VAL A 409 7.35 6.40 -25.10
N LYS A 410 7.06 5.29 -25.77
CA LYS A 410 6.08 4.30 -25.32
C LYS A 410 6.63 3.44 -24.19
N GLU A 411 5.73 2.84 -23.43
CA GLU A 411 6.00 1.99 -22.27
C GLU A 411 7.03 0.86 -22.54
N PRO A 412 7.01 0.11 -23.65
CA PRO A 412 8.02 -0.92 -23.90
C PRO A 412 9.45 -0.37 -23.95
N TYR A 413 9.63 0.85 -24.45
CA TYR A 413 10.95 1.47 -24.48
C TYR A 413 11.38 1.99 -23.10
N ARG A 414 10.45 2.48 -22.28
CA ARG A 414 10.71 2.84 -20.88
C ARG A 414 11.18 1.62 -20.09
N ARG A 415 10.51 0.46 -20.24
CA ARG A 415 10.94 -0.81 -19.63
C ARG A 415 12.30 -1.27 -20.11
N TYR A 416 12.61 -1.09 -21.39
CA TYR A 416 13.95 -1.36 -21.90
C TYR A 416 15.01 -0.50 -21.18
N LEU A 417 14.77 0.80 -21.03
CA LEU A 417 15.68 1.69 -20.31
C LEU A 417 15.82 1.30 -18.83
N GLU A 418 14.72 0.94 -18.18
CA GLU A 418 14.73 0.43 -16.79
C GLU A 418 15.58 -0.83 -16.66
N ASN A 419 15.39 -1.80 -17.53
CA ASN A 419 16.19 -3.02 -17.52
C ASN A 419 17.69 -2.71 -17.71
N LYS A 420 18.03 -1.77 -18.58
CA LYS A 420 19.43 -1.34 -18.78
C LYS A 420 20.00 -0.60 -17.58
N ILE A 421 19.20 0.16 -16.84
CA ILE A 421 19.60 0.75 -15.57
C ILE A 421 19.89 -0.36 -14.55
N ARG A 422 19.01 -1.37 -14.41
CA ARG A 422 19.19 -2.51 -13.50
C ARG A 422 20.37 -3.40 -13.85
N GLU A 423 20.72 -3.54 -15.13
CA GLU A 423 21.92 -4.27 -15.58
C GLU A 423 23.23 -3.59 -15.15
N ASN A 424 23.24 -2.26 -15.02
CA ASN A 424 24.45 -1.49 -14.71
C ASN A 424 24.54 -1.07 -13.23
N TRP A 425 23.41 -0.99 -12.54
CA TRP A 425 23.36 -0.62 -11.12
C TRP A 425 22.39 -1.52 -10.39
N ASP A 426 22.80 -1.98 -9.22
CA ASP A 426 21.95 -2.84 -8.40
C ASP A 426 20.79 -2.05 -7.78
N PHE A 427 19.58 -2.29 -8.30
CA PHE A 427 18.29 -1.83 -7.77
C PHE A 427 17.38 -3.00 -7.43
N SER A 428 17.94 -4.19 -7.19
CA SER A 428 17.18 -5.38 -6.83
C SER A 428 16.30 -5.11 -5.59
N GLY A 429 15.08 -5.59 -5.63
CA GLY A 429 14.07 -5.37 -4.58
C GLY A 429 13.46 -3.97 -4.56
N THR A 430 13.88 -3.05 -5.42
CA THR A 430 13.45 -1.65 -5.37
C THR A 430 12.74 -1.26 -6.66
N PRO A 431 11.54 -0.65 -6.59
CA PRO A 431 10.92 -0.05 -7.77
C PRO A 431 11.73 1.13 -8.28
N VAL A 432 11.73 1.32 -9.59
CA VAL A 432 12.42 2.42 -10.28
C VAL A 432 11.41 3.21 -11.09
N ASN A 433 11.44 4.54 -10.97
CA ASN A 433 10.61 5.41 -11.78
C ASN A 433 11.41 5.97 -12.96
N ILE A 434 10.80 5.99 -14.15
CA ILE A 434 11.36 6.61 -15.35
C ILE A 434 10.40 7.66 -15.87
N PHE A 435 10.84 8.90 -15.87
CA PHE A 435 10.09 10.03 -16.42
C PHE A 435 10.74 10.56 -17.69
N MET A 436 9.91 10.87 -18.69
CA MET A 436 10.33 11.57 -19.89
C MET A 436 9.89 13.02 -19.77
N ARG A 437 10.81 13.97 -19.95
CA ARG A 437 10.54 15.40 -19.90
C ARG A 437 11.07 16.11 -21.15
N GLU A 438 10.37 17.13 -21.54
CA GLU A 438 10.84 18.06 -22.56
C GLU A 438 11.95 18.93 -21.98
N LYS A 439 12.98 19.22 -22.85
CA LYS A 439 14.10 20.08 -22.47
C LYS A 439 13.89 21.47 -23.05
#